data_f9f13d3237c912f9457011213634be6c
#
_entry.id   f9f13d3237c912f9457011213634be6c
#
_cell.length_a   1.000
_cell.length_b   1.000
_cell.length_c   1.000
_cell.angle_alpha   90.00
_cell.angle_beta   90.00
_cell.angle_gamma   90.00
#
_symmetry.space_group_name_H-M   'P 1'
#
loop_
_entity.id
_entity.type
_entity.pdbx_description
1 polymer ?
#
loop_
_entity_poly.entity_id
_entity_poly.type
_entity_poly.pdbx_seq_one_letter_code
_entity_poly.pdbx_strand_id
1 'polypeptide(L)'
;MPRHRVNEPNRRFHDRVAAKYDKIYDDPFWEFHDRITWNHLKPFLPRDATAAVMDLGCGTGKWGLKLLKGGYPTTFTDLSAKMLDEVQKKLDVWKEQPDLAGKVAKATVQEADAVDLRAFPESHFSLVTAMGDVVSICSDPGRCLSEVHRLLAPGGIFVFTVDNHLAAIDHFIAAGNLEALAAFVKSGKTEWLTKNVAEQFDVHMFTPGQIDSLVRAKGFEVVSRIGKMIIPARQNKKLFETERALEVLIDLETRLQSEPTAAARASHLQLAVRKAT
;
A
#
# COMPACT_ATOMS: atom_id res chain seq x y z
N MET A 1 -27.81 -6.28 -8.31
CA MET A 1 -27.61 -4.85 -8.06
C MET A 1 -26.19 -4.47 -8.45
N PRO A 2 -25.93 -3.40 -9.15
CA PRO A 2 -24.59 -3.07 -9.62
C PRO A 2 -23.70 -2.69 -8.44
N ARG A 3 -22.70 -3.52 -8.14
CA ARG A 3 -21.71 -3.37 -7.06
C ARG A 3 -20.68 -2.25 -7.28
N HIS A 4 -20.71 -1.59 -8.44
CA HIS A 4 -19.77 -0.56 -8.87
C HIS A 4 -19.94 0.83 -8.20
N ARG A 5 -21.00 1.08 -7.44
CA ARG A 5 -21.25 2.43 -6.89
C ARG A 5 -20.50 2.76 -5.60
N VAL A 6 -20.08 1.77 -4.83
CA VAL A 6 -19.52 2.01 -3.48
C VAL A 6 -18.11 2.60 -3.54
N ASN A 7 -17.28 2.19 -4.52
CA ASN A 7 -15.91 2.68 -4.67
C ASN A 7 -15.74 3.79 -5.73
N GLU A 8 -16.84 4.28 -6.28
CA GLU A 8 -16.83 5.30 -7.34
C GLU A 8 -16.13 6.60 -6.93
N PRO A 9 -16.31 7.17 -5.71
CA PRO A 9 -15.59 8.37 -5.29
C PRO A 9 -14.07 8.16 -5.23
N ASN A 10 -13.62 7.01 -4.73
CA ASN A 10 -12.20 6.62 -4.68
C ASN A 10 -11.62 6.54 -6.10
N ARG A 11 -12.31 5.86 -7.02
CA ARG A 11 -11.90 5.77 -8.43
C ARG A 11 -11.78 7.17 -9.07
N ARG A 12 -12.78 8.04 -8.89
CA ARG A 12 -12.77 9.40 -9.44
C ARG A 12 -11.59 10.22 -8.95
N PHE A 13 -11.27 10.14 -7.65
CA PHE A 13 -10.11 10.81 -7.09
C PHE A 13 -8.83 10.36 -7.79
N HIS A 14 -8.60 9.04 -7.88
CA HIS A 14 -7.39 8.47 -8.48
C HIS A 14 -7.32 8.72 -9.99
N ASP A 15 -8.43 8.63 -10.72
CA ASP A 15 -8.51 8.99 -12.14
C ASP A 15 -8.07 10.45 -12.38
N ARG A 16 -8.50 11.38 -11.51
CA ARG A 16 -8.17 12.80 -11.65
C ARG A 16 -6.70 13.11 -11.38
N VAL A 17 -6.08 12.38 -10.47
CA VAL A 17 -4.70 12.67 -10.06
C VAL A 17 -3.66 11.85 -10.83
N ALA A 18 -4.04 10.81 -11.57
CA ALA A 18 -3.15 9.83 -12.18
C ALA A 18 -1.98 10.46 -12.96
N ALA A 19 -2.24 11.36 -13.88
CA ALA A 19 -1.21 11.98 -14.74
C ALA A 19 -0.16 12.82 -13.97
N LYS A 20 -0.46 13.21 -12.73
CA LYS A 20 0.45 13.99 -11.88
C LYS A 20 0.87 13.25 -10.61
N TYR A 21 0.42 11.99 -10.46
CA TYR A 21 0.58 11.22 -9.24
C TYR A 21 2.04 11.09 -8.83
N ASP A 22 2.93 10.70 -9.75
CA ASP A 22 4.35 10.56 -9.47
C ASP A 22 4.98 11.87 -8.96
N LYS A 23 4.58 13.03 -9.53
CA LYS A 23 5.08 14.34 -9.10
C LYS A 23 4.65 14.73 -7.69
N ILE A 24 3.49 14.23 -7.22
CA ILE A 24 3.01 14.49 -5.84
C ILE A 24 3.96 13.83 -4.82
N TYR A 25 4.56 12.72 -5.22
CA TYR A 25 5.44 11.90 -4.38
C TYR A 25 6.93 12.03 -4.75
N ASP A 26 7.29 13.05 -5.54
CA ASP A 26 8.66 13.34 -5.98
C ASP A 26 9.30 14.37 -5.05
N ASP A 27 9.58 13.97 -3.80
CA ASP A 27 10.38 14.76 -2.87
C ASP A 27 11.19 13.84 -1.92
N PRO A 28 12.24 14.34 -1.25
CA PRO A 28 13.13 13.54 -0.42
C PRO A 28 12.45 12.84 0.78
N PHE A 29 11.34 13.38 1.29
CA PHE A 29 10.57 12.70 2.33
C PHE A 29 9.96 11.39 1.80
N TRP A 30 9.44 11.41 0.57
CA TRP A 30 8.89 10.20 -0.04
C TRP A 30 9.97 9.22 -0.44
N GLU A 31 11.19 9.67 -0.78
CA GLU A 31 12.33 8.79 -0.95
C GLU A 31 12.67 8.06 0.36
N PHE A 32 12.70 8.77 1.48
CA PHE A 32 12.86 8.17 2.82
C PHE A 32 11.78 7.11 3.10
N HIS A 33 10.50 7.48 2.90
CA HIS A 33 9.36 6.59 3.06
C HIS A 33 9.49 5.32 2.19
N ASP A 34 9.90 5.48 0.94
CA ASP A 34 10.01 4.37 -0.01
C ASP A 34 11.19 3.45 0.31
N ARG A 35 12.30 3.98 0.79
CA ARG A 35 13.43 3.17 1.26
C ARG A 35 13.03 2.32 2.47
N ILE A 36 12.35 2.88 3.45
CA ILE A 36 11.81 2.13 4.60
C ILE A 36 10.83 1.05 4.13
N THR A 37 9.89 1.41 3.28
CA THR A 37 8.90 0.47 2.70
C THR A 37 9.59 -0.70 2.01
N TRP A 38 10.57 -0.43 1.17
CA TRP A 38 11.31 -1.46 0.44
C TRP A 38 12.18 -2.33 1.33
N ASN A 39 12.86 -1.75 2.31
CA ASN A 39 13.70 -2.51 3.24
C ASN A 39 12.90 -3.56 4.01
N HIS A 40 11.65 -3.24 4.38
CA HIS A 40 10.76 -4.20 5.01
C HIS A 40 10.16 -5.20 4.02
N LEU A 41 9.85 -4.80 2.78
CA LEU A 41 9.29 -5.71 1.75
C LEU A 41 10.32 -6.72 1.24
N LYS A 42 11.57 -6.28 1.00
CA LYS A 42 12.60 -7.05 0.30
C LYS A 42 12.85 -8.46 0.87
N PRO A 43 12.87 -8.70 2.20
CA PRO A 43 13.04 -10.05 2.76
C PRO A 43 11.95 -11.05 2.42
N PHE A 44 10.78 -10.58 1.97
CA PHE A 44 9.62 -11.40 1.64
C PHE A 44 9.46 -11.68 0.14
N LEU A 45 10.41 -11.22 -0.67
CA LEU A 45 10.42 -11.55 -2.10
C LEU A 45 10.58 -13.07 -2.29
N PRO A 46 9.85 -13.68 -3.23
CA PRO A 46 10.02 -15.09 -3.55
C PRO A 46 11.48 -15.39 -3.95
N ARG A 47 12.01 -16.53 -3.52
CA ARG A 47 13.37 -16.96 -3.93
C ARG A 47 13.42 -17.33 -5.42
N ASP A 48 12.32 -17.87 -5.94
CA ASP A 48 12.16 -18.19 -7.34
C ASP A 48 11.65 -16.96 -8.12
N ALA A 49 12.48 -16.43 -9.02
CA ALA A 49 12.13 -15.29 -9.87
C ALA A 49 11.07 -15.62 -10.94
N THR A 50 10.66 -16.90 -11.08
CA THR A 50 9.54 -17.31 -11.94
C THR A 50 8.20 -17.30 -11.21
N ALA A 51 8.20 -17.11 -9.89
CA ALA A 51 7.00 -17.05 -9.08
C ALA A 51 6.12 -15.86 -9.46
N ALA A 52 4.83 -16.08 -9.67
CA ALA A 52 3.88 -15.03 -9.98
C ALA A 52 3.68 -14.10 -8.77
N VAL A 53 3.70 -12.79 -9.02
CA VAL A 53 3.46 -11.76 -8.02
C VAL A 53 2.37 -10.79 -8.48
N MET A 54 1.65 -10.19 -7.54
CA MET A 54 0.63 -9.16 -7.82
C MET A 54 0.94 -7.88 -7.05
N ASP A 55 0.78 -6.74 -7.73
CA ASP A 55 0.75 -5.41 -7.11
C ASP A 55 -0.71 -4.92 -7.13
N LEU A 56 -1.38 -5.02 -5.99
CA LEU A 56 -2.79 -4.72 -5.80
C LEU A 56 -2.97 -3.25 -5.41
N GLY A 57 -3.81 -2.52 -6.14
CA GLY A 57 -3.90 -1.07 -6.02
C GLY A 57 -2.56 -0.41 -6.37
N CYS A 58 -2.01 -0.81 -7.52
CA CYS A 58 -0.64 -0.48 -7.92
C CYS A 58 -0.40 1.00 -8.20
N GLY A 59 -1.47 1.82 -8.31
CA GLY A 59 -1.38 3.20 -8.75
C GLY A 59 -0.66 3.29 -10.10
N THR A 60 0.33 4.15 -10.19
CA THR A 60 1.17 4.31 -11.39
C THR A 60 2.28 3.25 -11.52
N GLY A 61 2.24 2.18 -10.72
CA GLY A 61 3.09 0.99 -10.84
C GLY A 61 4.42 1.03 -10.12
N LYS A 62 4.66 1.94 -9.17
CA LYS A 62 5.96 2.10 -8.48
C LYS A 62 6.53 0.77 -7.98
N TRP A 63 5.76 0.00 -7.22
CA TRP A 63 6.23 -1.25 -6.60
C TRP A 63 6.21 -2.41 -7.58
N GLY A 64 5.16 -2.55 -8.37
CA GLY A 64 5.05 -3.58 -9.39
C GLY A 64 6.17 -3.50 -10.44
N LEU A 65 6.55 -2.30 -10.90
CA LEU A 65 7.68 -2.12 -11.81
C LEU A 65 9.01 -2.53 -11.17
N LYS A 66 9.16 -2.30 -9.85
CA LYS A 66 10.36 -2.74 -9.12
C LYS A 66 10.43 -4.28 -9.02
N LEU A 67 9.28 -4.94 -8.80
CA LEU A 67 9.16 -6.39 -8.83
C LEU A 67 9.45 -6.95 -10.24
N LEU A 68 8.83 -6.37 -11.27
CA LEU A 68 9.04 -6.74 -12.67
C LEU A 68 10.52 -6.58 -13.08
N LYS A 69 11.16 -5.48 -12.68
CA LYS A 69 12.60 -5.27 -12.89
C LYS A 69 13.43 -6.34 -12.21
N GLY A 70 12.98 -6.85 -11.06
CA GLY A 70 13.57 -8.01 -10.35
C GLY A 70 13.42 -9.33 -11.10
N GLY A 71 12.60 -9.40 -12.15
CA GLY A 71 12.40 -10.58 -13.01
C GLY A 71 11.12 -11.35 -12.75
N TYR A 72 10.31 -10.97 -11.76
CA TYR A 72 9.07 -11.66 -11.41
C TYR A 72 7.97 -11.40 -12.45
N PRO A 73 7.21 -12.42 -12.89
CA PRO A 73 5.95 -12.22 -13.59
C PRO A 73 5.00 -11.40 -12.70
N THR A 74 4.66 -10.18 -13.13
CA THR A 74 3.99 -9.20 -12.29
C THR A 74 2.63 -8.82 -12.86
N THR A 75 1.59 -9.02 -12.06
CA THR A 75 0.23 -8.55 -12.34
C THR A 75 0.00 -7.23 -11.62
N PHE A 76 -0.25 -6.17 -12.40
CA PHE A 76 -0.62 -4.84 -11.91
C PHE A 76 -2.12 -4.71 -11.89
N THR A 77 -2.70 -4.35 -10.74
CA THR A 77 -4.14 -4.12 -10.64
C THR A 77 -4.43 -2.81 -9.91
N ASP A 78 -5.40 -2.07 -10.41
CA ASP A 78 -5.92 -0.86 -9.76
C ASP A 78 -7.40 -0.69 -10.10
N LEU A 79 -8.13 0.02 -9.25
CA LEU A 79 -9.52 0.41 -9.49
C LEU A 79 -9.63 1.51 -10.55
N SER A 80 -8.59 2.33 -10.69
CA SER A 80 -8.51 3.45 -11.64
C SER A 80 -7.85 3.00 -12.94
N ALA A 81 -8.62 2.96 -14.02
CA ALA A 81 -8.07 2.73 -15.36
C ALA A 81 -7.01 3.77 -15.74
N LYS A 82 -7.14 5.03 -15.24
CA LYS A 82 -6.16 6.08 -15.50
C LYS A 82 -4.81 5.85 -14.83
N MET A 83 -4.80 5.23 -13.64
CA MET A 83 -3.55 4.78 -13.02
C MET A 83 -2.88 3.69 -13.86
N LEU A 84 -3.66 2.74 -14.37
CA LEU A 84 -3.16 1.68 -15.24
C LEU A 84 -2.66 2.21 -16.60
N ASP A 85 -3.27 3.26 -17.15
CA ASP A 85 -2.75 3.97 -18.34
C ASP A 85 -1.32 4.49 -18.09
N GLU A 86 -1.01 4.99 -16.88
CA GLU A 86 0.35 5.43 -16.53
C GLU A 86 1.32 4.25 -16.41
N VAL A 87 0.87 3.11 -15.86
CA VAL A 87 1.67 1.87 -15.87
C VAL A 87 1.99 1.46 -17.30
N GLN A 88 0.99 1.45 -18.19
CA GLN A 88 1.17 1.04 -19.58
C GLN A 88 2.18 1.95 -20.30
N LYS A 89 2.11 3.27 -20.13
CA LYS A 89 3.09 4.20 -20.70
C LYS A 89 4.52 3.88 -20.27
N LYS A 90 4.73 3.54 -18.98
CA LYS A 90 6.05 3.15 -18.47
C LYS A 90 6.52 1.82 -19.07
N LEU A 91 5.63 0.85 -19.20
CA LEU A 91 5.93 -0.43 -19.85
C LEU A 91 6.27 -0.24 -21.34
N ASP A 92 5.59 0.67 -22.05
CA ASP A 92 5.89 0.98 -23.45
C ASP A 92 7.28 1.60 -23.60
N VAL A 93 7.69 2.51 -22.70
CA VAL A 93 9.06 3.01 -22.65
C VAL A 93 10.08 1.90 -22.38
N TRP A 94 9.74 0.91 -21.53
CA TRP A 94 10.63 -0.21 -21.23
C TRP A 94 10.80 -1.18 -22.41
N LYS A 95 9.83 -1.30 -23.32
CA LYS A 95 9.94 -2.12 -24.55
C LYS A 95 11.09 -1.64 -25.46
N GLU A 96 11.40 -0.35 -25.44
CA GLU A 96 12.47 0.25 -26.23
C GLU A 96 13.86 0.11 -25.57
N GLN A 97 13.93 -0.43 -24.33
CA GLN A 97 15.17 -0.58 -23.59
C GLN A 97 15.63 -2.05 -23.62
N PRO A 98 16.80 -2.37 -24.19
CA PRO A 98 17.24 -3.77 -24.44
C PRO A 98 17.28 -4.65 -23.18
N ASP A 99 17.64 -4.09 -22.03
CA ASP A 99 17.74 -4.79 -20.73
C ASP A 99 16.37 -4.95 -20.02
N LEU A 100 15.34 -4.23 -20.43
CA LEU A 100 14.00 -4.26 -19.85
C LEU A 100 12.93 -4.85 -20.77
N ALA A 101 13.14 -4.80 -22.10
CA ALA A 101 12.16 -5.27 -23.09
C ALA A 101 11.67 -6.73 -22.82
N GLY A 102 12.59 -7.64 -22.51
CA GLY A 102 12.27 -9.02 -22.17
C GLY A 102 11.46 -9.20 -20.88
N LYS A 103 11.48 -8.21 -19.98
CA LYS A 103 10.72 -8.22 -18.73
C LYS A 103 9.28 -7.77 -18.94
N VAL A 104 9.03 -6.88 -19.91
CA VAL A 104 7.68 -6.40 -20.23
C VAL A 104 6.74 -7.53 -20.63
N ALA A 105 7.26 -8.56 -21.31
CA ALA A 105 6.48 -9.75 -21.65
C ALA A 105 5.93 -10.53 -20.44
N LYS A 106 6.46 -10.26 -19.24
CA LYS A 106 6.00 -10.85 -17.95
C LYS A 106 5.02 -9.97 -17.20
N ALA A 107 4.64 -8.82 -17.75
CA ALA A 107 3.69 -7.91 -17.13
C ALA A 107 2.26 -8.22 -17.59
N THR A 108 1.32 -8.22 -16.65
CA THR A 108 -0.12 -8.21 -16.91
C THR A 108 -0.71 -6.96 -16.26
N VAL A 109 -1.51 -6.19 -16.99
CA VAL A 109 -2.17 -4.98 -16.47
C VAL A 109 -3.68 -5.19 -16.59
N GLN A 110 -4.39 -5.10 -15.46
CA GLN A 110 -5.83 -5.40 -15.42
C GLN A 110 -6.56 -4.54 -14.37
N GLU A 111 -7.63 -3.87 -14.79
CA GLU A 111 -8.52 -3.15 -13.86
C GLU A 111 -9.23 -4.14 -12.91
N ALA A 112 -9.16 -3.85 -11.60
CA ALA A 112 -9.83 -4.64 -10.58
C ALA A 112 -10.10 -3.83 -9.31
N ASP A 113 -11.21 -4.17 -8.64
CA ASP A 113 -11.51 -3.71 -7.30
C ASP A 113 -10.90 -4.68 -6.28
N ALA A 114 -10.16 -4.18 -5.30
CA ALA A 114 -9.53 -4.99 -4.25
C ALA A 114 -10.52 -5.88 -3.46
N VAL A 115 -11.80 -5.53 -3.47
CA VAL A 115 -12.86 -6.34 -2.83
C VAL A 115 -13.54 -7.34 -3.77
N ASP A 116 -13.14 -7.39 -5.05
CA ASP A 116 -13.67 -8.33 -6.04
C ASP A 116 -12.58 -8.77 -7.03
N LEU A 117 -11.81 -9.77 -6.65
CA LEU A 117 -10.69 -10.31 -7.44
C LEU A 117 -11.02 -11.66 -8.09
N ARG A 118 -12.31 -11.97 -8.29
CA ARG A 118 -12.78 -13.26 -8.86
C ARG A 118 -12.28 -13.53 -10.28
N ALA A 119 -11.83 -12.51 -11.00
CA ALA A 119 -11.21 -12.67 -12.33
C ALA A 119 -9.82 -13.32 -12.27
N PHE A 120 -9.21 -13.42 -11.09
CA PHE A 120 -7.89 -14.00 -10.91
C PHE A 120 -7.98 -15.40 -10.30
N PRO A 121 -7.05 -16.30 -10.70
CA PRO A 121 -7.04 -17.68 -10.22
C PRO A 121 -6.74 -17.79 -8.74
N GLU A 122 -7.30 -18.81 -8.09
CA GLU A 122 -7.00 -19.16 -6.71
C GLU A 122 -5.61 -19.79 -6.58
N SER A 123 -5.00 -19.61 -5.39
CA SER A 123 -3.73 -20.27 -5.04
C SER A 123 -2.62 -20.11 -6.10
N HIS A 124 -2.54 -18.92 -6.70
CA HIS A 124 -1.65 -18.66 -7.84
C HIS A 124 -0.43 -17.80 -7.47
N PHE A 125 -0.62 -16.76 -6.65
CA PHE A 125 0.44 -15.80 -6.37
C PHE A 125 1.29 -16.21 -5.16
N SER A 126 2.60 -16.16 -5.30
CA SER A 126 3.52 -16.37 -4.18
C SER A 126 3.70 -15.11 -3.31
N LEU A 127 3.48 -13.94 -3.91
CA LEU A 127 3.51 -12.64 -3.23
C LEU A 127 2.40 -11.75 -3.78
N VAL A 128 1.66 -11.12 -2.90
CA VAL A 128 0.80 -9.97 -3.22
C VAL A 128 1.35 -8.77 -2.45
N THR A 129 1.47 -7.62 -3.11
CA THR A 129 1.79 -6.34 -2.47
C THR A 129 0.60 -5.40 -2.57
N ALA A 130 0.35 -4.58 -1.55
CA ALA A 130 -0.64 -3.49 -1.56
C ALA A 130 -0.07 -2.30 -0.79
N MET A 131 0.76 -1.52 -1.46
CA MET A 131 1.43 -0.36 -0.88
C MET A 131 0.67 0.92 -1.24
N GLY A 132 0.50 1.83 -0.30
CA GLY A 132 -0.35 3.01 -0.48
C GLY A 132 -1.73 2.82 0.15
N ASP A 133 -1.76 2.02 1.22
CA ASP A 133 -2.88 1.90 2.16
C ASP A 133 -4.19 1.38 1.54
N VAL A 134 -4.08 0.54 0.49
CA VAL A 134 -5.22 -0.04 -0.24
C VAL A 134 -6.24 -0.69 0.69
N VAL A 135 -5.77 -1.40 1.73
CA VAL A 135 -6.64 -2.03 2.74
C VAL A 135 -7.39 -0.99 3.57
N SER A 136 -6.81 0.21 3.78
CA SER A 136 -7.48 1.32 4.47
C SER A 136 -8.55 1.99 3.62
N ILE A 137 -8.32 2.11 2.29
CA ILE A 137 -9.16 2.91 1.39
C ILE A 137 -10.13 2.08 0.54
N CYS A 138 -10.09 0.75 0.61
CA CYS A 138 -11.10 -0.10 -0.03
C CYS A 138 -12.41 -0.09 0.76
N SER A 139 -13.51 -0.41 0.10
CA SER A 139 -14.85 -0.37 0.70
C SER A 139 -15.08 -1.39 1.82
N ASP A 140 -14.33 -2.49 1.83
CA ASP A 140 -14.43 -3.58 2.81
C ASP A 140 -13.07 -4.24 3.01
N PRO A 141 -12.29 -3.81 4.04
CA PRO A 141 -10.99 -4.40 4.37
C PRO A 141 -11.04 -5.90 4.61
N GLY A 142 -12.11 -6.38 5.27
CA GLY A 142 -12.26 -7.80 5.56
C GLY A 142 -12.46 -8.65 4.30
N ARG A 143 -13.20 -8.13 3.33
CA ARG A 143 -13.39 -8.77 2.03
C ARG A 143 -12.13 -8.71 1.17
N CYS A 144 -11.44 -7.57 1.13
CA CYS A 144 -10.14 -7.44 0.46
C CYS A 144 -9.17 -8.51 0.97
N LEU A 145 -9.01 -8.65 2.29
CA LEU A 145 -8.16 -9.68 2.89
C LEU A 145 -8.59 -11.11 2.52
N SER A 146 -9.91 -11.38 2.45
CA SER A 146 -10.43 -12.69 2.04
C SER A 146 -10.10 -13.01 0.58
N GLU A 147 -10.21 -12.03 -0.32
CA GLU A 147 -9.84 -12.18 -1.74
C GLU A 147 -8.34 -12.42 -1.89
N VAL A 148 -7.50 -11.62 -1.21
CA VAL A 148 -6.04 -11.83 -1.24
C VAL A 148 -5.67 -13.22 -0.69
N HIS A 149 -6.31 -13.66 0.40
CA HIS A 149 -6.08 -15.00 0.93
C HIS A 149 -6.42 -16.09 -0.09
N ARG A 150 -7.51 -15.95 -0.83
CA ARG A 150 -7.90 -16.87 -1.89
C ARG A 150 -6.85 -16.95 -3.00
N LEU A 151 -6.33 -15.79 -3.43
CA LEU A 151 -5.35 -15.68 -4.54
C LEU A 151 -3.97 -16.23 -4.21
N LEU A 152 -3.54 -16.12 -2.94
CA LEU A 152 -2.22 -16.59 -2.53
C LEU A 152 -2.11 -18.10 -2.59
N ALA A 153 -0.99 -18.59 -3.11
CA ALA A 153 -0.58 -19.99 -2.99
C ALA A 153 -0.41 -20.36 -1.50
N PRO A 154 -0.50 -21.65 -1.11
CA PRO A 154 -0.16 -22.10 0.22
C PRO A 154 1.23 -21.60 0.64
N GLY A 155 1.33 -20.99 1.82
CA GLY A 155 2.56 -20.34 2.30
C GLY A 155 2.92 -19.01 1.62
N GLY A 156 2.11 -18.54 0.68
CA GLY A 156 2.30 -17.25 0.01
C GLY A 156 2.19 -16.08 0.97
N ILE A 157 2.83 -14.98 0.61
CA ILE A 157 2.97 -13.79 1.47
C ILE A 157 2.13 -12.63 0.92
N PHE A 158 1.45 -11.91 1.80
CA PHE A 158 0.87 -10.62 1.53
C PHE A 158 1.63 -9.53 2.30
N VAL A 159 2.18 -8.54 1.59
CA VAL A 159 2.81 -7.37 2.21
C VAL A 159 2.00 -6.14 1.86
N PHE A 160 1.56 -5.40 2.88
CA PHE A 160 0.67 -4.26 2.67
C PHE A 160 0.87 -3.18 3.73
N THR A 161 0.33 -2.01 3.45
CA THR A 161 0.30 -0.88 4.37
C THR A 161 -1.14 -0.52 4.74
N VAL A 162 -1.29 0.04 5.94
CA VAL A 162 -2.54 0.64 6.42
C VAL A 162 -2.26 1.92 7.20
N ASP A 163 -3.21 2.83 7.20
CA ASP A 163 -3.20 4.03 8.04
C ASP A 163 -3.31 3.66 9.52
N ASN A 164 -2.51 4.33 10.36
CA ASN A 164 -2.52 4.10 11.80
C ASN A 164 -3.55 5.00 12.50
N HIS A 165 -4.53 4.36 13.13
CA HIS A 165 -5.60 5.02 13.89
C HIS A 165 -5.05 6.00 14.93
N LEU A 166 -4.01 5.62 15.68
CA LEU A 166 -3.49 6.44 16.77
C LEU A 166 -2.78 7.70 16.26
N ALA A 167 -2.13 7.66 15.11
CA ALA A 167 -1.47 8.81 14.52
C ALA A 167 -2.46 9.88 14.01
N ALA A 168 -3.67 9.47 13.61
CA ALA A 168 -4.67 10.40 13.11
C ALA A 168 -5.37 11.23 14.22
N ILE A 169 -5.22 10.84 15.48
CA ILE A 169 -5.78 11.59 16.63
C ILE A 169 -5.29 13.04 16.62
N ASP A 170 -4.00 13.26 16.34
CA ASP A 170 -3.40 14.60 16.33
C ASP A 170 -4.07 15.53 15.29
N HIS A 171 -4.55 14.97 14.16
CA HIS A 171 -5.29 15.73 13.17
C HIS A 171 -6.60 16.31 13.72
N PHE A 172 -7.37 15.51 14.46
CA PHE A 172 -8.63 15.96 15.07
C PHE A 172 -8.41 16.95 16.22
N ILE A 173 -7.33 16.76 17.00
CA ILE A 173 -6.92 17.72 18.04
C ILE A 173 -6.58 19.07 17.41
N ALA A 174 -5.77 19.08 16.35
CA ALA A 174 -5.39 20.30 15.65
C ALA A 174 -6.61 21.01 15.01
N ALA A 175 -7.61 20.25 14.56
CA ALA A 175 -8.85 20.80 14.03
C ALA A 175 -9.81 21.35 15.11
N GLY A 176 -9.58 21.06 16.40
CA GLY A 176 -10.43 21.49 17.51
C GLY A 176 -11.84 20.87 17.50
N ASN A 177 -12.05 19.75 16.81
CA ASN A 177 -13.36 19.12 16.65
C ASN A 177 -13.49 17.88 17.55
N LEU A 178 -13.96 18.09 18.78
CA LEU A 178 -14.12 17.03 19.79
C LEU A 178 -15.18 15.98 19.41
N GLU A 179 -16.25 16.36 18.71
CA GLU A 179 -17.29 15.44 18.30
C GLU A 179 -16.74 14.46 17.23
N ALA A 180 -16.06 15.00 16.21
CA ALA A 180 -15.40 14.18 15.20
C ALA A 180 -14.30 13.30 15.81
N LEU A 181 -13.51 13.81 16.78
CA LEU A 181 -12.53 13.02 17.50
C LEU A 181 -13.18 11.84 18.24
N ALA A 182 -14.27 12.08 18.97
CA ALA A 182 -14.96 11.04 19.72
C ALA A 182 -15.54 9.96 18.81
N ALA A 183 -16.12 10.35 17.69
CA ALA A 183 -16.62 9.44 16.66
C ALA A 183 -15.48 8.63 16.02
N PHE A 184 -14.36 9.28 15.70
CA PHE A 184 -13.19 8.65 15.10
C PHE A 184 -12.53 7.65 16.06
N VAL A 185 -12.26 8.03 17.30
CA VAL A 185 -11.65 7.12 18.30
C VAL A 185 -12.48 5.85 18.49
N LYS A 186 -13.81 5.96 18.42
CA LYS A 186 -14.73 4.82 18.54
C LYS A 186 -14.73 3.93 17.29
N SER A 187 -14.70 4.53 16.09
CA SER A 187 -14.94 3.81 14.84
C SER A 187 -13.67 3.41 14.08
N GLY A 188 -12.58 4.16 14.25
CA GLY A 188 -11.40 4.05 13.38
C GLY A 188 -11.65 4.50 11.94
N LYS A 189 -12.76 5.19 11.67
CA LYS A 189 -13.15 5.63 10.33
C LYS A 189 -13.10 7.14 10.21
N THR A 190 -12.62 7.58 9.06
CA THR A 190 -12.67 8.97 8.64
C THR A 190 -12.95 9.03 7.14
N GLU A 191 -13.03 10.24 6.59
CA GLU A 191 -13.19 10.46 5.16
C GLU A 191 -11.87 10.93 4.55
N TRP A 192 -11.66 10.58 3.28
CA TRP A 192 -10.51 11.07 2.51
C TRP A 192 -10.53 12.60 2.44
N LEU A 193 -9.40 13.22 2.77
CA LEU A 193 -9.25 14.68 2.87
C LEU A 193 -9.21 15.34 1.48
N THR A 194 -10.38 15.50 0.86
CA THR A 194 -10.55 16.23 -0.39
C THR A 194 -11.66 17.27 -0.26
N LYS A 195 -11.51 18.40 -0.98
CA LYS A 195 -12.55 19.45 -1.05
C LYS A 195 -13.71 19.07 -1.98
N ASN A 196 -13.51 18.08 -2.85
CA ASN A 196 -14.52 17.63 -3.80
C ASN A 196 -15.35 16.52 -3.17
N VAL A 197 -16.59 16.83 -2.80
CA VAL A 197 -17.53 15.88 -2.18
C VAL A 197 -17.75 14.61 -3.04
N ALA A 198 -17.70 14.73 -4.37
CA ALA A 198 -17.83 13.58 -5.26
C ALA A 198 -16.64 12.60 -5.23
N GLU A 199 -15.56 12.98 -4.56
CA GLU A 199 -14.34 12.21 -4.39
C GLU A 199 -14.08 11.84 -2.92
N GLN A 200 -15.02 12.10 -2.02
CA GLN A 200 -14.94 11.70 -0.62
C GLN A 200 -15.33 10.22 -0.50
N PHE A 201 -14.47 9.45 0.17
CA PHE A 201 -14.67 8.03 0.45
C PHE A 201 -14.13 7.69 1.84
N ASP A 202 -14.64 6.60 2.40
CA ASP A 202 -14.24 6.14 3.72
C ASP A 202 -12.76 5.71 3.75
N VAL A 203 -12.09 6.08 4.82
CA VAL A 203 -10.76 5.59 5.18
C VAL A 203 -10.87 4.82 6.50
N HIS A 204 -10.49 3.55 6.47
CA HIS A 204 -10.43 2.69 7.65
C HIS A 204 -9.02 2.73 8.23
N MET A 205 -8.89 3.23 9.44
CA MET A 205 -7.63 3.28 10.16
C MET A 205 -7.58 2.24 11.26
N PHE A 206 -6.41 1.64 11.47
CA PHE A 206 -6.27 0.51 12.36
C PHE A 206 -5.24 0.78 13.45
N THR A 207 -5.54 0.40 14.68
CA THR A 207 -4.49 0.20 15.67
C THR A 207 -3.72 -1.09 15.35
N PRO A 208 -2.47 -1.25 15.84
CA PRO A 208 -1.70 -2.48 15.65
C PRO A 208 -2.47 -3.76 16.02
N GLY A 209 -3.19 -3.74 17.15
CA GLY A 209 -3.97 -4.90 17.60
C GLY A 209 -5.20 -5.18 16.74
N GLN A 210 -5.86 -4.14 16.21
CA GLN A 210 -7.04 -4.31 15.35
C GLN A 210 -6.67 -4.97 14.01
N ILE A 211 -5.59 -4.49 13.36
CA ILE A 211 -5.17 -5.09 12.08
C ILE A 211 -4.66 -6.50 12.26
N ASP A 212 -3.88 -6.79 13.32
CA ASP A 212 -3.42 -8.15 13.64
C ASP A 212 -4.61 -9.11 13.85
N SER A 213 -5.63 -8.68 14.59
CA SER A 213 -6.83 -9.48 14.82
C SER A 213 -7.61 -9.73 13.53
N LEU A 214 -7.72 -8.69 12.67
CA LEU A 214 -8.44 -8.79 11.40
C LEU A 214 -7.76 -9.77 10.44
N VAL A 215 -6.43 -9.70 10.27
CA VAL A 215 -5.70 -10.61 9.37
C VAL A 215 -5.74 -12.05 9.88
N ARG A 216 -5.62 -12.27 11.19
CA ARG A 216 -5.76 -13.61 11.78
C ARG A 216 -7.15 -14.19 11.57
N ALA A 217 -8.21 -13.40 11.73
CA ALA A 217 -9.60 -13.80 11.46
C ALA A 217 -9.84 -14.16 9.98
N LYS A 218 -8.95 -13.74 9.08
CA LYS A 218 -8.98 -14.07 7.65
C LYS A 218 -8.02 -15.19 7.23
N GLY A 219 -7.48 -15.94 8.20
CA GLY A 219 -6.65 -17.12 7.96
C GLY A 219 -5.16 -16.81 7.71
N PHE A 220 -4.71 -15.62 8.06
CA PHE A 220 -3.30 -15.25 7.95
C PHE A 220 -2.54 -15.39 9.27
N GLU A 221 -1.27 -15.75 9.16
CA GLU A 221 -0.26 -15.60 10.21
C GLU A 221 0.45 -14.27 10.04
N VAL A 222 0.58 -13.47 11.09
CA VAL A 222 1.42 -12.25 11.07
C VAL A 222 2.88 -12.66 11.19
N VAL A 223 3.65 -12.46 10.12
CA VAL A 223 5.09 -12.79 10.06
C VAL A 223 5.92 -11.61 10.55
N SER A 224 5.53 -10.39 10.16
CA SER A 224 6.20 -9.16 10.58
C SER A 224 5.22 -8.00 10.57
N ARG A 225 5.42 -7.04 11.46
CA ARG A 225 4.75 -5.75 11.46
C ARG A 225 5.73 -4.68 11.92
N ILE A 226 5.81 -3.60 11.16
CA ILE A 226 6.57 -2.40 11.51
C ILE A 226 5.66 -1.17 11.53
N GLY A 227 6.03 -0.18 12.35
CA GLY A 227 5.56 1.19 12.18
C GLY A 227 6.39 1.88 11.10
N LYS A 228 5.77 2.72 10.27
CA LYS A 228 6.44 3.56 9.28
C LYS A 228 6.19 5.02 9.58
N MET A 229 7.21 5.85 9.36
CA MET A 229 7.19 7.28 9.67
C MET A 229 6.91 7.52 11.16
N ILE A 230 7.66 6.80 12.00
CA ILE A 230 7.71 6.97 13.45
C ILE A 230 8.35 8.33 13.77
N ILE A 231 9.39 8.70 12.99
CA ILE A 231 10.04 9.99 13.05
C ILE A 231 9.26 10.97 12.15
N PRO A 232 8.64 12.04 12.71
CA PRO A 232 7.85 12.98 11.91
C PRO A 232 8.75 13.95 11.12
N ALA A 233 9.68 13.40 10.35
CA ALA A 233 10.73 14.14 9.64
C ALA A 233 10.17 15.11 8.57
N ARG A 234 8.95 14.87 8.07
CA ARG A 234 8.29 15.74 7.08
C ARG A 234 8.19 17.21 7.50
N GLN A 235 8.21 17.46 8.81
CA GLN A 235 8.12 18.80 9.37
C GLN A 235 9.38 19.65 9.15
N ASN A 236 10.52 19.01 8.83
CA ASN A 236 11.79 19.71 8.65
C ASN A 236 12.56 19.21 7.43
N LYS A 237 12.44 19.95 6.32
CA LYS A 237 13.11 19.61 5.04
C LYS A 237 14.63 19.56 5.12
N LYS A 238 15.26 20.28 6.09
CA LYS A 238 16.73 20.24 6.29
C LYS A 238 17.26 18.85 6.61
N LEU A 239 16.41 17.96 7.12
CA LEU A 239 16.78 16.56 7.42
C LEU A 239 17.00 15.72 6.16
N PHE A 240 16.71 16.25 4.97
CA PHE A 240 16.80 15.54 3.69
C PHE A 240 17.78 16.20 2.70
N GLU A 241 18.58 17.18 3.14
CA GLU A 241 19.46 17.95 2.24
C GLU A 241 20.66 17.14 1.71
N THR A 242 21.01 16.04 2.38
CA THR A 242 22.17 15.20 1.99
C THR A 242 21.82 13.72 2.07
N GLU A 243 22.45 12.91 1.20
CA GLU A 243 22.34 11.43 1.25
C GLU A 243 22.72 10.87 2.62
N ARG A 244 23.78 11.42 3.25
CA ARG A 244 24.18 11.01 4.60
C ARG A 244 23.09 11.26 5.65
N ALA A 245 22.39 12.39 5.57
CA ALA A 245 21.30 12.68 6.50
C ALA A 245 20.14 11.69 6.29
N LEU A 246 19.83 11.36 5.04
CA LEU A 246 18.82 10.36 4.68
C LEU A 246 19.21 8.96 5.23
N GLU A 247 20.46 8.53 5.08
CA GLU A 247 20.96 7.26 5.64
C GLU A 247 20.84 7.22 7.17
N VAL A 248 21.17 8.32 7.86
CA VAL A 248 21.03 8.43 9.31
C VAL A 248 19.54 8.33 9.70
N LEU A 249 18.65 9.00 8.98
CA LEU A 249 17.19 8.90 9.24
C LEU A 249 16.69 7.46 9.06
N ILE A 250 17.15 6.75 8.01
CA ILE A 250 16.78 5.35 7.77
C ILE A 250 17.27 4.44 8.90
N ASP A 251 18.50 4.63 9.37
CA ASP A 251 19.03 3.86 10.51
C ASP A 251 18.21 4.10 11.79
N LEU A 252 17.93 5.36 12.11
CA LEU A 252 17.13 5.72 13.28
C LEU A 252 15.71 5.18 13.20
N GLU A 253 15.04 5.33 12.07
CA GLU A 253 13.71 4.78 11.84
C GLU A 253 13.71 3.26 12.00
N THR A 254 14.70 2.57 11.42
CA THR A 254 14.84 1.12 11.50
C THR A 254 15.03 0.63 12.94
N ARG A 255 15.82 1.35 13.74
CA ARG A 255 15.98 1.05 15.18
C ARG A 255 14.69 1.21 15.96
N LEU A 256 13.93 2.28 15.68
CA LEU A 256 12.64 2.51 16.34
C LEU A 256 11.60 1.46 15.96
N GLN A 257 11.68 0.89 14.77
CA GLN A 257 10.76 -0.18 14.33
C GLN A 257 10.86 -1.45 15.18
N SER A 258 12.00 -1.69 15.83
CA SER A 258 12.16 -2.82 16.76
C SER A 258 11.56 -2.59 18.15
N GLU A 259 11.18 -1.35 18.48
CA GLU A 259 10.52 -1.01 19.73
C GLU A 259 9.02 -1.37 19.68
N PRO A 260 8.49 -2.22 20.56
CA PRO A 260 7.10 -2.68 20.49
C PRO A 260 6.05 -1.56 20.55
N THR A 261 6.36 -0.46 21.24
CA THR A 261 5.46 0.69 21.43
C THR A 261 5.59 1.74 20.32
N ALA A 262 6.67 1.71 19.53
CA ALA A 262 6.93 2.71 18.51
C ALA A 262 5.89 2.68 17.36
N ALA A 263 5.35 1.50 17.05
CA ALA A 263 4.29 1.35 16.07
C ALA A 263 3.05 2.21 16.38
N ALA A 264 2.75 2.46 17.66
CA ALA A 264 1.65 3.33 18.05
C ALA A 264 1.86 4.79 17.63
N ARG A 265 3.11 5.22 17.45
CA ARG A 265 3.49 6.57 17.03
C ARG A 265 3.58 6.73 15.51
N ALA A 266 3.73 5.64 14.79
CA ALA A 266 3.95 5.66 13.35
C ALA A 266 2.74 6.19 12.58
N SER A 267 2.95 6.89 11.47
CA SER A 267 1.86 7.34 10.60
C SER A 267 1.15 6.17 9.92
N HIS A 268 1.90 5.14 9.54
CA HIS A 268 1.39 3.93 8.88
C HIS A 268 1.93 2.67 9.55
N LEU A 269 1.20 1.58 9.38
CA LEU A 269 1.67 0.24 9.72
C LEU A 269 1.93 -0.52 8.41
N GLN A 270 3.05 -1.24 8.36
CA GLN A 270 3.34 -2.16 7.26
C GLN A 270 3.44 -3.57 7.80
N LEU A 271 2.66 -4.48 7.21
CA LEU A 271 2.59 -5.87 7.62
C LEU A 271 3.09 -6.79 6.50
N ALA A 272 3.74 -7.88 6.91
CA ALA A 272 3.91 -9.08 6.10
C ALA A 272 3.13 -10.20 6.79
N VAL A 273 2.17 -10.78 6.08
CA VAL A 273 1.34 -11.87 6.58
C VAL A 273 1.43 -13.06 5.65
N ARG A 274 1.36 -14.28 6.20
CA ARG A 274 1.46 -15.53 5.45
C ARG A 274 0.11 -16.23 5.41
N LYS A 275 -0.29 -16.74 4.24
CA LYS A 275 -1.38 -17.71 4.14
C LYS A 275 -0.96 -18.99 4.82
N ALA A 276 -1.72 -19.43 5.83
CA ALA A 276 -1.49 -20.72 6.48
C ALA A 276 -1.55 -21.86 5.44
N THR A 277 -0.68 -22.85 5.62
CA THR A 277 -0.63 -24.05 4.76
C THR A 277 -1.78 -25.00 5.08
#